data_a06cd49baa63f8be44c6f146182ddd71
#
_entry.id   a06cd49baa63f8be44c6f146182ddd71
#
_cell.length_a   1.000
_cell.length_b   1.000
_cell.length_c   1.000
_cell.angle_alpha   90.00
_cell.angle_beta   90.00
_cell.angle_gamma   90.00
#
_symmetry.space_group_name_H-M   'P 1'
#
loop_
_entity.id
_entity.type
_entity.pdbx_description
1 polymer ?
#
loop_
_entity_poly.entity_id
_entity_poly.type
_entity_poly.pdbx_seq_one_letter_code
_entity_poly.pdbx_strand_id
1 'polypeptide(L)'
;MRNKLFALAAIATAFAMPVAHAQQKEFKNVGITLGSMGNPFFVSLAKGAEARAKQYNPNAKVIALSADYDLNKQFSQIDGFISAGSDLILVNAVDAKAIEPALTKAKKAGIVVVGVDVAANGADATVQTNNVQAGEIACQFIVEKLGGKGNVIIQNGPQVSAVIDRVNGCKTVFKKSPDIKVLSDDQDAKGSREGGLNVMQNHLTRFPKIDAVFAINDPQAIGTDLAARQLNRKNIIITSVDGAPDIETALKSDTQVQASASQDPYMIAVKAVEIGHDILNGKKPESAMTLLPSTLITRTNVKDYKGWQAPR
;
A
#
# COMPACT_ATOMS: atom_id res chain seq x y z
N MET A 1 7.30 -88.43 -33.97
CA MET A 1 7.00 -87.82 -32.67
C MET A 1 7.36 -86.32 -32.79
N ARG A 2 6.35 -85.45 -32.85
CA ARG A 2 6.52 -83.98 -33.09
C ARG A 2 5.99 -83.23 -31.85
N ASN A 3 6.93 -82.69 -31.01
CA ASN A 3 6.57 -81.88 -29.87
C ASN A 3 6.13 -80.47 -30.35
N LYS A 4 4.90 -80.08 -30.03
CA LYS A 4 4.43 -78.74 -30.22
C LYS A 4 4.65 -77.98 -28.90
N LEU A 5 5.54 -76.95 -28.89
CA LEU A 5 5.63 -75.94 -27.83
C LEU A 5 4.51 -74.91 -28.01
N PHE A 6 3.70 -74.73 -26.99
CA PHE A 6 2.74 -73.60 -26.90
C PHE A 6 3.46 -72.46 -26.14
N ALA A 7 3.68 -71.31 -26.81
CA ALA A 7 4.13 -70.10 -26.16
C ALA A 7 2.93 -69.33 -25.63
N LEU A 8 2.83 -69.14 -24.31
CA LEU A 8 1.86 -68.25 -23.69
C LEU A 8 2.41 -66.81 -23.75
N ALA A 9 1.75 -65.96 -24.52
CA ALA A 9 2.03 -64.50 -24.49
C ALA A 9 1.21 -63.86 -23.37
N ALA A 10 1.88 -63.41 -22.32
CA ALA A 10 1.25 -62.60 -21.25
C ALA A 10 1.15 -61.15 -21.71
N ILE A 11 -0.08 -60.67 -21.96
CA ILE A 11 -0.39 -59.29 -22.27
C ILE A 11 -0.46 -58.54 -20.94
N ALA A 12 0.57 -57.73 -20.62
CA ALA A 12 0.56 -56.80 -19.49
C ALA A 12 -0.24 -55.56 -19.88
N THR A 13 -1.48 -55.46 -19.45
CA THR A 13 -2.32 -54.26 -19.54
C THR A 13 -1.85 -53.24 -18.48
N ALA A 14 -1.07 -52.24 -18.90
CA ALA A 14 -0.71 -51.08 -18.05
C ALA A 14 -1.96 -50.24 -17.82
N PHE A 15 -2.53 -50.27 -16.61
CA PHE A 15 -3.54 -49.33 -16.18
C PHE A 15 -2.88 -47.95 -15.99
N ALA A 16 -3.06 -47.06 -16.99
CA ALA A 16 -2.76 -45.64 -16.80
C ALA A 16 -3.81 -45.07 -15.83
N MET A 17 -3.43 -44.87 -14.56
CA MET A 17 -4.29 -44.13 -13.65
C MET A 17 -4.35 -42.66 -14.12
N PRO A 18 -5.57 -42.09 -14.31
CA PRO A 18 -5.71 -40.70 -14.64
C PRO A 18 -5.14 -39.90 -13.42
N VAL A 19 -4.12 -39.09 -13.67
CA VAL A 19 -3.67 -38.08 -12.71
C VAL A 19 -4.81 -37.09 -12.58
N ALA A 20 -5.58 -37.18 -11.49
CA ALA A 20 -6.60 -36.21 -11.18
C ALA A 20 -5.88 -34.87 -10.92
N HIS A 21 -5.88 -33.98 -11.91
CA HIS A 21 -5.53 -32.58 -11.69
C HIS A 21 -6.58 -32.05 -10.73
N ALA A 22 -6.20 -31.78 -9.47
CA ALA A 22 -7.07 -31.10 -8.54
C ALA A 22 -7.48 -29.77 -9.18
N GLN A 23 -8.79 -29.61 -9.42
CA GLN A 23 -9.33 -28.38 -10.00
C GLN A 23 -8.94 -27.22 -9.12
N GLN A 24 -8.27 -26.21 -9.69
CA GLN A 24 -7.85 -25.02 -8.96
C GLN A 24 -9.08 -24.31 -8.38
N LYS A 25 -9.03 -23.98 -7.09
CA LYS A 25 -10.09 -23.19 -6.46
C LYS A 25 -10.03 -21.76 -6.96
N GLU A 26 -11.17 -21.22 -7.34
CA GLU A 26 -11.34 -19.84 -7.79
C GLU A 26 -12.04 -19.00 -6.73
N PHE A 27 -11.75 -17.70 -6.71
CA PHE A 27 -12.48 -16.77 -5.85
C PHE A 27 -13.93 -16.62 -6.32
N LYS A 28 -14.88 -16.75 -5.41
CA LYS A 28 -16.29 -16.38 -5.62
C LYS A 28 -16.59 -15.03 -5.02
N ASN A 29 -16.10 -14.80 -3.80
CA ASN A 29 -16.32 -13.57 -3.04
C ASN A 29 -14.99 -13.05 -2.47
N VAL A 30 -14.66 -11.81 -2.76
CA VAL A 30 -13.47 -11.11 -2.24
C VAL A 30 -13.93 -9.87 -1.47
N GLY A 31 -13.61 -9.81 -0.18
CA GLY A 31 -13.85 -8.65 0.66
C GLY A 31 -12.58 -7.79 0.75
N ILE A 32 -12.74 -6.47 0.72
CA ILE A 32 -11.64 -5.53 0.89
C ILE A 32 -12.05 -4.47 1.92
N THR A 33 -11.30 -4.34 3.01
CA THR A 33 -11.48 -3.27 3.99
C THR A 33 -10.29 -2.32 3.95
N LEU A 34 -10.55 -1.03 3.75
CA LEU A 34 -9.58 0.01 3.43
C LEU A 34 -9.66 1.18 4.40
N GLY A 35 -8.56 1.93 4.54
CA GLY A 35 -8.48 3.07 5.44
C GLY A 35 -9.48 4.18 5.11
N SER A 36 -9.46 4.73 3.89
CA SER A 36 -10.38 5.81 3.49
C SER A 36 -10.55 5.89 1.97
N MET A 37 -11.76 5.71 1.48
CA MET A 37 -12.06 5.82 0.04
C MET A 37 -11.99 7.27 -0.50
N GLY A 38 -11.85 8.26 0.37
CA GLY A 38 -11.54 9.63 -0.03
C GLY A 38 -10.10 9.84 -0.54
N ASN A 39 -9.21 8.88 -0.28
CA ASN A 39 -7.85 8.89 -0.83
C ASN A 39 -7.81 8.08 -2.14
N PRO A 40 -7.35 8.65 -3.28
CA PRO A 40 -7.27 7.96 -4.56
C PRO A 40 -6.38 6.71 -4.55
N PHE A 41 -5.46 6.59 -3.60
CA PHE A 41 -4.65 5.40 -3.36
C PHE A 41 -5.54 4.16 -3.18
N PHE A 42 -6.51 4.22 -2.30
CA PHE A 42 -7.39 3.09 -2.01
C PHE A 42 -8.34 2.75 -3.16
N VAL A 43 -8.73 3.75 -3.94
CA VAL A 43 -9.51 3.52 -5.19
C VAL A 43 -8.68 2.73 -6.20
N SER A 44 -7.41 3.08 -6.39
CA SER A 44 -6.49 2.36 -7.28
C SER A 44 -6.22 0.93 -6.78
N LEU A 45 -6.04 0.76 -5.46
CA LEU A 45 -5.86 -0.54 -4.84
C LEU A 45 -7.08 -1.45 -5.06
N ALA A 46 -8.29 -0.95 -4.81
CA ALA A 46 -9.52 -1.70 -5.04
C ALA A 46 -9.68 -2.12 -6.50
N LYS A 47 -9.34 -1.24 -7.46
CA LYS A 47 -9.35 -1.57 -8.90
C LYS A 47 -8.36 -2.68 -9.25
N GLY A 48 -7.15 -2.65 -8.70
CA GLY A 48 -6.15 -3.71 -8.91
C GLY A 48 -6.62 -5.06 -8.39
N ALA A 49 -7.20 -5.07 -7.19
CA ALA A 49 -7.76 -6.28 -6.59
C ALA A 49 -8.92 -6.86 -7.44
N GLU A 50 -9.86 -6.00 -7.85
CA GLU A 50 -10.98 -6.41 -8.69
C GLU A 50 -10.51 -6.97 -10.03
N ALA A 51 -9.61 -6.27 -10.70
CA ALA A 51 -9.08 -6.69 -11.98
C ALA A 51 -8.41 -8.07 -11.88
N ARG A 52 -7.56 -8.28 -10.86
CA ARG A 52 -6.85 -9.55 -10.69
C ARG A 52 -7.78 -10.69 -10.26
N ALA A 53 -8.71 -10.44 -9.36
CA ALA A 53 -9.70 -11.44 -8.94
C ALA A 53 -10.54 -11.92 -10.15
N LYS A 54 -10.98 -11.00 -11.02
CA LYS A 54 -11.75 -11.31 -12.22
C LYS A 54 -10.94 -12.03 -13.33
N GLN A 55 -9.61 -11.92 -13.32
CA GLN A 55 -8.76 -12.74 -14.20
C GLN A 55 -8.76 -14.22 -13.80
N TYR A 56 -8.88 -14.51 -12.50
CA TYR A 56 -9.04 -15.89 -12.01
C TYR A 56 -10.48 -16.38 -12.18
N ASN A 57 -11.48 -15.54 -11.85
CA ASN A 57 -12.90 -15.85 -12.03
C ASN A 57 -13.65 -14.59 -12.52
N PRO A 58 -14.08 -14.54 -13.80
CA PRO A 58 -14.83 -13.38 -14.31
C PRO A 58 -16.12 -13.06 -13.52
N ASN A 59 -16.68 -14.05 -12.80
CA ASN A 59 -17.88 -13.90 -11.99
C ASN A 59 -17.58 -13.57 -10.52
N ALA A 60 -16.31 -13.36 -10.13
CA ALA A 60 -15.95 -13.02 -8.78
C ALA A 60 -16.64 -11.72 -8.33
N LYS A 61 -17.29 -11.78 -7.17
CA LYS A 61 -17.85 -10.59 -6.50
C LYS A 61 -16.76 -9.96 -5.65
N VAL A 62 -16.43 -8.70 -5.92
CA VAL A 62 -15.42 -7.95 -5.16
C VAL A 62 -16.10 -6.77 -4.50
N ILE A 63 -16.00 -6.67 -3.18
CA ILE A 63 -16.63 -5.61 -2.38
C ILE A 63 -15.54 -4.90 -1.60
N ALA A 64 -15.35 -3.60 -1.88
CA ALA A 64 -14.43 -2.72 -1.16
C ALA A 64 -15.19 -1.75 -0.26
N LEU A 65 -14.82 -1.69 1.01
CA LEU A 65 -15.45 -0.86 2.04
C LEU A 65 -14.42 0.06 2.70
N SER A 66 -14.84 1.29 3.03
CA SER A 66 -14.06 2.25 3.79
C SER A 66 -14.27 2.06 5.29
N ALA A 67 -13.20 1.81 6.03
CA ALA A 67 -13.23 1.78 7.49
C ALA A 67 -13.13 3.19 8.11
N ASP A 68 -12.73 4.20 7.33
CA ASP A 68 -12.54 5.59 7.76
C ASP A 68 -11.61 5.71 8.97
N TYR A 69 -10.60 4.83 9.03
CA TYR A 69 -9.66 4.66 10.14
C TYR A 69 -10.34 4.36 11.49
N ASP A 70 -11.57 3.79 11.48
CA ASP A 70 -12.31 3.31 12.65
C ASP A 70 -12.16 1.79 12.78
N LEU A 71 -11.52 1.35 13.87
CA LEU A 71 -11.26 -0.06 14.13
C LEU A 71 -12.57 -0.86 14.36
N ASN A 72 -13.58 -0.28 15.03
CA ASN A 72 -14.85 -0.96 15.27
C ASN A 72 -15.63 -1.17 13.97
N LYS A 73 -15.59 -0.16 13.10
CA LYS A 73 -16.16 -0.26 11.76
C LYS A 73 -15.45 -1.35 10.95
N GLN A 74 -14.11 -1.44 11.07
CA GLN A 74 -13.32 -2.47 10.38
C GLN A 74 -13.66 -3.88 10.89
N PHE A 75 -13.83 -4.08 12.21
CA PHE A 75 -14.31 -5.34 12.77
C PHE A 75 -15.66 -5.75 12.20
N SER A 76 -16.62 -4.81 12.14
CA SER A 76 -17.96 -5.06 11.59
C SER A 76 -17.91 -5.45 10.11
N GLN A 77 -17.01 -4.83 9.33
CA GLN A 77 -16.80 -5.16 7.91
C GLN A 77 -16.24 -6.58 7.74
N ILE A 78 -15.24 -6.95 8.54
CA ILE A 78 -14.67 -8.30 8.50
C ILE A 78 -15.72 -9.35 8.89
N ASP A 79 -16.55 -9.09 9.90
CA ASP A 79 -17.66 -9.97 10.28
C ASP A 79 -18.69 -10.11 9.15
N GLY A 80 -18.97 -9.01 8.44
CA GLY A 80 -19.80 -9.03 7.24
C GLY A 80 -19.23 -9.90 6.13
N PHE A 81 -17.92 -9.82 5.87
CA PHE A 81 -17.23 -10.65 4.87
C PHE A 81 -17.22 -12.14 5.26
N ILE A 82 -17.05 -12.44 6.56
CA ILE A 82 -17.16 -13.82 7.06
C ILE A 82 -18.57 -14.36 6.82
N SER A 83 -19.59 -13.58 7.16
CA SER A 83 -21.00 -13.96 6.99
C SER A 83 -21.41 -14.12 5.51
N ALA A 84 -20.78 -13.34 4.62
CA ALA A 84 -20.99 -13.43 3.18
C ALA A 84 -20.25 -14.61 2.52
N GLY A 85 -19.47 -15.40 3.28
CA GLY A 85 -18.70 -16.52 2.78
C GLY A 85 -17.60 -16.09 1.80
N SER A 86 -16.82 -15.04 2.17
CA SER A 86 -15.67 -14.63 1.36
C SER A 86 -14.62 -15.73 1.30
N ASP A 87 -13.95 -15.86 0.16
CA ASP A 87 -12.81 -16.76 -0.02
C ASP A 87 -11.49 -16.07 0.33
N LEU A 88 -11.45 -14.75 0.12
CA LEU A 88 -10.31 -13.87 0.38
C LEU A 88 -10.79 -12.57 1.05
N ILE A 89 -10.06 -12.13 2.07
CA ILE A 89 -10.16 -10.78 2.62
C ILE A 89 -8.84 -10.07 2.44
N LEU A 90 -8.84 -8.92 1.76
CA LEU A 90 -7.74 -7.98 1.74
C LEU A 90 -7.97 -6.94 2.85
N VAL A 91 -6.99 -6.76 3.73
CA VAL A 91 -7.12 -5.87 4.88
C VAL A 91 -6.03 -4.80 4.89
N ASN A 92 -6.45 -3.54 4.79
CA ASN A 92 -5.64 -2.39 5.15
C ASN A 92 -5.92 -2.06 6.63
N ALA A 93 -5.14 -2.64 7.53
CA ALA A 93 -5.43 -2.61 8.96
C ALA A 93 -5.35 -1.20 9.57
N VAL A 94 -6.39 -0.76 10.23
CA VAL A 94 -6.42 0.51 10.99
C VAL A 94 -5.44 0.48 12.16
N ASP A 95 -5.31 -0.68 12.80
CA ASP A 95 -4.30 -0.97 13.80
C ASP A 95 -3.76 -2.38 13.58
N ALA A 96 -2.44 -2.46 13.37
CA ALA A 96 -1.78 -3.72 13.00
C ALA A 96 -1.90 -4.82 14.04
N LYS A 97 -2.00 -4.48 15.33
CA LYS A 97 -2.10 -5.44 16.44
C LYS A 97 -3.56 -5.69 16.84
N ALA A 98 -4.33 -4.63 17.00
CA ALA A 98 -5.71 -4.74 17.46
C ALA A 98 -6.62 -5.48 16.47
N ILE A 99 -6.28 -5.54 15.19
CA ILE A 99 -7.04 -6.26 14.15
C ILE A 99 -6.93 -7.79 14.26
N GLU A 100 -5.89 -8.33 14.90
CA GLU A 100 -5.55 -9.74 14.92
C GLU A 100 -6.71 -10.68 15.34
N PRO A 101 -7.55 -10.37 16.36
CA PRO A 101 -8.67 -11.23 16.72
C PRO A 101 -9.68 -11.41 15.58
N ALA A 102 -9.99 -10.36 14.81
CA ALA A 102 -10.90 -10.43 13.68
C ALA A 102 -10.32 -11.27 12.54
N LEU A 103 -9.02 -11.12 12.24
CA LEU A 103 -8.34 -11.92 11.22
C LEU A 103 -8.25 -13.40 11.63
N THR A 104 -7.99 -13.67 12.90
CA THR A 104 -8.02 -15.04 13.45
C THR A 104 -9.41 -15.67 13.29
N LYS A 105 -10.48 -14.91 13.52
CA LYS A 105 -11.86 -15.36 13.31
C LYS A 105 -12.13 -15.68 11.83
N ALA A 106 -11.70 -14.82 10.90
CA ALA A 106 -11.83 -15.04 9.47
C ALA A 106 -11.10 -16.32 9.03
N LYS A 107 -9.86 -16.51 9.47
CA LYS A 107 -9.06 -17.70 9.16
C LYS A 107 -9.66 -18.99 9.73
N LYS A 108 -10.22 -18.96 10.92
CA LYS A 108 -10.97 -20.12 11.50
C LYS A 108 -12.22 -20.47 10.67
N ALA A 109 -12.80 -19.52 9.96
CA ALA A 109 -13.88 -19.75 9.00
C ALA A 109 -13.38 -20.27 7.63
N GLY A 110 -12.07 -20.51 7.48
CA GLY A 110 -11.47 -21.02 6.23
C GLY A 110 -11.17 -19.93 5.18
N ILE A 111 -11.23 -18.66 5.55
CA ILE A 111 -11.00 -17.53 4.67
C ILE A 111 -9.51 -17.19 4.64
N VAL A 112 -8.95 -16.99 3.45
CA VAL A 112 -7.59 -16.47 3.29
C VAL A 112 -7.57 -14.98 3.61
N VAL A 113 -6.59 -14.52 4.38
CA VAL A 113 -6.46 -13.11 4.77
C VAL A 113 -5.10 -12.57 4.34
N VAL A 114 -5.09 -11.53 3.51
CA VAL A 114 -3.85 -10.87 3.08
C VAL A 114 -3.89 -9.39 3.47
N GLY A 115 -2.87 -8.96 4.20
CA GLY A 115 -2.64 -7.55 4.51
C GLY A 115 -2.20 -6.79 3.25
N VAL A 116 -2.70 -5.58 3.07
CA VAL A 116 -2.33 -4.70 1.95
C VAL A 116 -1.94 -3.32 2.46
N ASP A 117 -0.85 -2.76 1.90
CA ASP A 117 -0.34 -1.41 2.17
C ASP A 117 0.24 -1.21 3.59
N VAL A 118 -0.34 -1.83 4.61
CA VAL A 118 0.09 -1.74 6.00
C VAL A 118 0.21 -3.12 6.63
N ALA A 119 1.00 -3.23 7.70
CA ALA A 119 1.10 -4.47 8.45
C ALA A 119 -0.25 -4.84 9.09
N ALA A 120 -0.56 -6.14 9.10
CA ALA A 120 -1.76 -6.70 9.71
C ALA A 120 -1.41 -8.00 10.43
N ASN A 121 -1.29 -7.96 11.76
CA ASN A 121 -0.98 -9.14 12.55
C ASN A 121 -2.08 -10.19 12.40
N GLY A 122 -1.69 -11.44 12.24
CA GLY A 122 -2.63 -12.54 12.02
C GLY A 122 -3.01 -12.77 10.55
N ALA A 123 -2.63 -11.91 9.61
CA ALA A 123 -2.78 -12.19 8.17
C ALA A 123 -1.88 -13.34 7.73
N ASP A 124 -2.25 -14.02 6.65
CA ASP A 124 -1.46 -15.12 6.08
C ASP A 124 -0.23 -14.61 5.33
N ALA A 125 -0.32 -13.42 4.75
CA ALA A 125 0.76 -12.67 4.14
C ALA A 125 0.42 -11.17 4.13
N THR A 126 1.41 -10.31 3.85
CA THR A 126 1.21 -8.86 3.67
C THR A 126 1.99 -8.38 2.45
N VAL A 127 1.38 -7.50 1.65
CA VAL A 127 2.03 -6.80 0.52
C VAL A 127 1.94 -5.31 0.75
N GLN A 128 3.07 -4.63 0.79
CA GLN A 128 3.14 -3.17 1.01
C GLN A 128 4.32 -2.55 0.27
N THR A 129 4.35 -1.24 0.17
CA THR A 129 5.53 -0.50 -0.25
C THR A 129 6.63 -0.60 0.82
N ASN A 130 7.90 -0.52 0.43
CA ASN A 130 8.99 -0.29 1.36
C ASN A 130 8.90 1.15 1.90
N ASN A 131 8.07 1.34 2.93
CA ASN A 131 7.75 2.65 3.48
C ASN A 131 8.93 3.32 4.19
N VAL A 132 9.84 2.55 4.77
CA VAL A 132 11.10 3.11 5.31
C VAL A 132 11.90 3.73 4.18
N GLN A 133 12.14 3.00 3.08
CA GLN A 133 12.82 3.52 1.90
C GLN A 133 12.13 4.75 1.32
N ALA A 134 10.78 4.74 1.24
CA ALA A 134 10.02 5.88 0.71
C ALA A 134 10.26 7.16 1.53
N GLY A 135 10.23 7.05 2.86
CA GLY A 135 10.58 8.15 3.76
C GLY A 135 12.02 8.60 3.64
N GLU A 136 12.96 7.64 3.53
CA GLU A 136 14.38 7.93 3.36
C GLU A 136 14.66 8.73 2.08
N ILE A 137 14.18 8.26 0.92
CA ILE A 137 14.49 8.92 -0.36
C ILE A 137 13.81 10.30 -0.48
N ALA A 138 12.60 10.48 0.07
CA ALA A 138 11.92 11.76 0.09
C ALA A 138 12.65 12.79 0.99
N CYS A 139 13.17 12.36 2.14
CA CYS A 139 13.88 13.24 3.07
C CYS A 139 15.35 13.43 2.69
N GLN A 140 15.97 12.46 2.04
CA GLN A 140 17.30 12.64 1.45
C GLN A 140 17.30 13.74 0.38
N PHE A 141 16.25 13.81 -0.44
CA PHE A 141 16.08 14.91 -1.39
C PHE A 141 16.00 16.29 -0.69
N ILE A 142 15.31 16.39 0.46
CA ILE A 142 15.28 17.61 1.25
C ILE A 142 16.68 17.99 1.70
N VAL A 143 17.43 17.05 2.28
CA VAL A 143 18.80 17.29 2.75
C VAL A 143 19.69 17.80 1.63
N GLU A 144 19.64 17.17 0.47
CA GLU A 144 20.42 17.58 -0.72
C GLU A 144 20.06 18.98 -1.19
N LYS A 145 18.76 19.29 -1.29
CA LYS A 145 18.27 20.60 -1.72
C LYS A 145 18.60 21.72 -0.74
N LEU A 146 18.66 21.43 0.55
CA LEU A 146 19.02 22.37 1.60
C LEU A 146 20.54 22.46 1.85
N GLY A 147 21.35 21.63 1.19
CA GLY A 147 22.78 21.55 1.49
C GLY A 147 23.10 21.11 2.91
N GLY A 148 22.24 20.26 3.49
CA GLY A 148 22.41 19.68 4.82
C GLY A 148 22.03 20.59 6.01
N LYS A 149 21.43 21.77 5.78
CA LYS A 149 21.11 22.75 6.85
C LYS A 149 19.77 23.43 6.63
N GLY A 150 18.91 23.48 7.63
CA GLY A 150 17.64 24.20 7.56
C GLY A 150 16.62 23.76 8.59
N ASN A 151 15.47 24.44 8.61
CA ASN A 151 14.34 24.17 9.48
C ASN A 151 13.31 23.35 8.72
N VAL A 152 12.99 22.16 9.21
CA VAL A 152 12.09 21.23 8.53
C VAL A 152 10.89 20.84 9.39
N ILE A 153 9.78 20.50 8.75
CA ILE A 153 8.60 19.90 9.37
C ILE A 153 8.47 18.48 8.83
N ILE A 154 8.13 17.53 9.68
CA ILE A 154 7.56 16.25 9.32
C ILE A 154 6.06 16.34 9.62
N GLN A 155 5.24 16.46 8.57
CA GLN A 155 3.80 16.49 8.71
C GLN A 155 3.28 15.06 8.81
N ASN A 156 3.00 14.62 10.04
CA ASN A 156 2.60 13.27 10.38
C ASN A 156 1.14 12.96 9.96
N GLY A 157 0.67 11.75 10.21
CA GLY A 157 -0.65 11.27 9.82
C GLY A 157 -1.20 10.18 10.75
N PRO A 158 -2.22 9.44 10.30
CA PRO A 158 -2.79 8.32 11.03
C PRO A 158 -1.69 7.33 11.44
N GLN A 159 -1.79 6.76 12.66
CA GLN A 159 -0.73 5.92 13.23
C GLN A 159 -0.78 4.46 12.73
N VAL A 160 -0.84 4.29 11.41
CA VAL A 160 -0.70 2.99 10.73
C VAL A 160 0.77 2.71 10.42
N SER A 161 1.14 1.45 10.22
CA SER A 161 2.54 1.04 10.05
C SER A 161 3.24 1.78 8.91
N ALA A 162 2.57 1.98 7.77
CA ALA A 162 3.14 2.70 6.63
C ALA A 162 3.58 4.13 7.00
N VAL A 163 2.77 4.87 7.76
CA VAL A 163 3.08 6.23 8.19
C VAL A 163 4.24 6.24 9.19
N ILE A 164 4.19 5.34 10.16
CA ILE A 164 5.26 5.17 11.17
C ILE A 164 6.60 4.90 10.48
N ASP A 165 6.62 4.00 9.50
CA ASP A 165 7.82 3.62 8.76
C ASP A 165 8.38 4.78 7.92
N ARG A 166 7.50 5.55 7.22
CA ARG A 166 7.90 6.76 6.47
C ARG A 166 8.54 7.80 7.37
N VAL A 167 7.91 8.09 8.50
CA VAL A 167 8.44 9.04 9.49
C VAL A 167 9.78 8.56 10.07
N ASN A 168 9.92 7.28 10.38
CA ASN A 168 11.16 6.69 10.89
C ASN A 168 12.28 6.74 9.84
N GLY A 169 11.99 6.43 8.58
CA GLY A 169 12.93 6.56 7.46
C GLY A 169 13.42 8.00 7.32
N CYS A 170 12.50 8.97 7.31
CA CYS A 170 12.82 10.39 7.26
C CYS A 170 13.69 10.83 8.44
N LYS A 171 13.31 10.47 9.68
CA LYS A 171 14.11 10.79 10.89
C LYS A 171 15.51 10.19 10.83
N THR A 172 15.67 9.00 10.26
CA THR A 172 16.98 8.34 10.08
C THR A 172 17.89 9.17 9.19
N VAL A 173 17.33 9.76 8.11
CA VAL A 173 18.09 10.65 7.21
C VAL A 173 18.46 11.95 7.91
N PHE A 174 17.51 12.62 8.57
CA PHE A 174 17.80 13.91 9.24
C PHE A 174 18.80 13.77 10.38
N LYS A 175 18.82 12.65 11.11
CA LYS A 175 19.84 12.39 12.15
C LYS A 175 21.28 12.41 11.62
N LYS A 176 21.48 12.11 10.33
CA LYS A 176 22.82 12.15 9.70
C LYS A 176 23.23 13.56 9.27
N SER A 177 22.32 14.54 9.37
CA SER A 177 22.53 15.94 9.00
C SER A 177 22.22 16.84 10.19
N PRO A 178 23.18 17.05 11.13
CA PRO A 178 22.94 17.68 12.43
C PRO A 178 22.50 19.15 12.34
N ASP A 179 22.76 19.82 11.21
CA ASP A 179 22.31 21.20 10.98
C ASP A 179 20.87 21.28 10.43
N ILE A 180 20.22 20.14 10.17
CA ILE A 180 18.77 20.05 9.91
C ILE A 180 18.04 20.05 11.26
N LYS A 181 17.17 21.06 11.46
CA LYS A 181 16.37 21.20 12.68
C LYS A 181 14.92 20.80 12.40
N VAL A 182 14.47 19.70 12.98
CA VAL A 182 13.07 19.29 12.93
C VAL A 182 12.27 20.12 13.92
N LEU A 183 11.42 21.03 13.42
CA LEU A 183 10.61 21.94 14.22
C LEU A 183 9.35 21.28 14.80
N SER A 184 8.77 20.32 14.07
CA SER A 184 7.60 19.52 14.48
C SER A 184 7.57 18.21 13.68
N ASP A 185 7.10 17.11 14.35
CA ASP A 185 7.00 15.77 13.76
C ASP A 185 5.83 14.95 14.33
N ASP A 186 4.94 15.59 15.09
CA ASP A 186 3.88 14.94 15.88
C ASP A 186 2.44 15.30 15.45
N GLN A 187 2.27 16.32 14.59
CA GLN A 187 0.95 16.80 14.21
C GLN A 187 0.31 15.90 13.15
N ASP A 188 -0.83 15.28 13.51
CA ASP A 188 -1.61 14.41 12.63
C ASP A 188 -2.46 15.22 11.63
N ALA A 189 -2.06 15.21 10.37
CA ALA A 189 -2.79 15.83 9.26
C ALA A 189 -3.77 14.86 8.57
N LYS A 190 -4.16 13.76 9.24
CA LYS A 190 -5.23 12.82 8.85
C LYS A 190 -5.03 12.13 7.48
N GLY A 191 -3.84 12.19 6.92
CA GLY A 191 -3.58 11.65 5.58
C GLY A 191 -4.38 12.33 4.46
N SER A 192 -4.89 13.55 4.69
CA SER A 192 -5.84 14.24 3.81
C SER A 192 -5.35 15.62 3.38
N ARG A 193 -5.90 16.13 2.26
CA ARG A 193 -5.61 17.48 1.77
C ARG A 193 -6.01 18.56 2.78
N GLU A 194 -7.20 18.44 3.37
CA GLU A 194 -7.70 19.37 4.38
C GLU A 194 -6.83 19.36 5.64
N GLY A 195 -6.48 18.16 6.13
CA GLY A 195 -5.58 18.01 7.26
C GLY A 195 -4.21 18.61 7.00
N GLY A 196 -3.65 18.37 5.81
CA GLY A 196 -2.39 18.97 5.37
C GLY A 196 -2.42 20.50 5.37
N LEU A 197 -3.50 21.07 4.83
CA LEU A 197 -3.73 22.52 4.83
C LEU A 197 -3.81 23.08 6.25
N ASN A 198 -4.66 22.52 7.10
CA ASN A 198 -4.90 23.01 8.45
C ASN A 198 -3.64 22.93 9.34
N VAL A 199 -2.94 21.81 9.31
CA VAL A 199 -1.70 21.62 10.07
C VAL A 199 -0.61 22.58 9.57
N MET A 200 -0.49 22.77 8.26
CA MET A 200 0.50 23.69 7.70
C MET A 200 0.19 25.14 8.03
N GLN A 201 -1.06 25.60 8.02
CA GLN A 201 -1.44 26.93 8.45
C GLN A 201 -1.01 27.20 9.90
N ASN A 202 -1.21 26.23 10.79
CA ASN A 202 -0.76 26.30 12.18
C ASN A 202 0.78 26.41 12.28
N HIS A 203 1.52 25.60 11.50
CA HIS A 203 2.97 25.67 11.46
C HIS A 203 3.49 27.02 10.92
N LEU A 204 2.88 27.55 9.86
CA LEU A 204 3.26 28.83 9.27
C LEU A 204 3.00 30.01 10.20
N THR A 205 2.00 29.90 11.07
CA THR A 205 1.74 30.89 12.14
C THR A 205 2.76 30.78 13.27
N ARG A 206 3.12 29.55 13.65
CA ARG A 206 4.01 29.28 14.79
C ARG A 206 5.48 29.53 14.45
N PHE A 207 5.90 29.18 13.24
CA PHE A 207 7.31 29.20 12.85
C PHE A 207 7.57 30.27 11.78
N PRO A 208 8.39 31.30 12.11
CA PRO A 208 8.67 32.38 11.15
C PRO A 208 9.46 31.89 9.93
N LYS A 209 10.24 30.81 10.07
CA LYS A 209 11.04 30.24 8.99
C LYS A 209 10.88 28.72 8.95
N ILE A 210 10.37 28.20 7.82
CA ILE A 210 10.30 26.80 7.45
C ILE A 210 10.97 26.70 6.08
N ASP A 211 12.00 25.86 5.96
CA ASP A 211 12.75 25.68 4.71
C ASP A 211 12.23 24.48 3.93
N ALA A 212 11.75 23.43 4.62
CA ALA A 212 11.14 22.27 3.95
C ALA A 212 10.07 21.58 4.79
N VAL A 213 9.20 20.81 4.11
CA VAL A 213 8.19 19.94 4.71
C VAL A 213 8.25 18.58 4.05
N PHE A 214 8.38 17.53 4.83
CA PHE A 214 8.03 16.17 4.43
C PHE A 214 6.59 15.90 4.85
N ALA A 215 5.68 15.74 3.91
CA ALA A 215 4.32 15.27 4.13
C ALA A 215 4.27 13.76 3.91
N ILE A 216 3.61 13.03 4.83
CA ILE A 216 3.63 11.55 4.77
C ILE A 216 2.92 10.99 3.53
N ASN A 217 2.11 11.78 2.84
CA ASN A 217 1.47 11.40 1.58
C ASN A 217 1.18 12.61 0.67
N ASP A 218 0.83 12.33 -0.58
CA ASP A 218 0.57 13.35 -1.59
C ASP A 218 -0.64 14.25 -1.28
N PRO A 219 -1.78 13.75 -0.77
CA PRO A 219 -2.89 14.63 -0.39
C PRO A 219 -2.47 15.70 0.63
N GLN A 220 -1.67 15.33 1.64
CA GLN A 220 -1.16 16.29 2.61
C GLN A 220 -0.21 17.30 1.98
N ALA A 221 0.68 16.88 1.06
CA ALA A 221 1.60 17.78 0.36
C ALA A 221 0.87 18.84 -0.48
N ILE A 222 -0.20 18.45 -1.16
CA ILE A 222 -1.07 19.39 -1.90
C ILE A 222 -1.73 20.40 -0.96
N GLY A 223 -2.22 19.94 0.20
CA GLY A 223 -2.77 20.82 1.24
C GLY A 223 -1.73 21.76 1.81
N THR A 224 -0.51 21.27 2.04
CA THR A 224 0.65 22.04 2.51
C THR A 224 1.03 23.17 1.54
N ASP A 225 1.11 22.86 0.24
CA ASP A 225 1.38 23.86 -0.80
C ASP A 225 0.28 24.92 -0.84
N LEU A 226 -0.98 24.51 -0.72
CA LEU A 226 -2.11 25.44 -0.70
C LEU A 226 -2.04 26.40 0.49
N ALA A 227 -1.75 25.91 1.70
CA ALA A 227 -1.58 26.73 2.89
C ALA A 227 -0.41 27.74 2.73
N ALA A 228 0.72 27.29 2.20
CA ALA A 228 1.87 28.13 1.95
C ALA A 228 1.54 29.27 0.97
N ARG A 229 0.82 28.97 -0.11
CA ARG A 229 0.38 29.99 -1.08
C ARG A 229 -0.63 30.98 -0.48
N GLN A 230 -1.62 30.51 0.28
CA GLN A 230 -2.62 31.36 0.94
C GLN A 230 -1.98 32.38 1.88
N LEU A 231 -0.91 31.99 2.58
CA LEU A 231 -0.16 32.86 3.50
C LEU A 231 1.06 33.53 2.86
N ASN A 232 1.14 33.53 1.52
CA ASN A 232 2.25 34.13 0.75
C ASN A 232 3.65 33.66 1.19
N ARG A 233 3.77 32.43 1.72
CA ARG A 233 5.04 31.81 2.09
C ARG A 233 5.60 31.07 0.88
N LYS A 234 6.78 31.49 0.46
CA LYS A 234 7.47 30.98 -0.74
C LYS A 234 8.76 30.29 -0.35
N ASN A 235 9.35 29.56 -1.33
CA ASN A 235 10.64 28.89 -1.20
C ASN A 235 10.67 27.80 -0.12
N ILE A 236 9.55 27.09 0.09
CA ILE A 236 9.46 25.91 0.94
C ILE A 236 9.58 24.67 0.06
N ILE A 237 10.56 23.80 0.31
CA ILE A 237 10.69 22.53 -0.37
C ILE A 237 9.66 21.56 0.23
N ILE A 238 8.73 21.07 -0.59
CA ILE A 238 7.73 20.10 -0.15
C ILE A 238 8.01 18.76 -0.83
N THR A 239 8.17 17.70 -0.03
CA THR A 239 8.25 16.33 -0.52
C THR A 239 7.18 15.46 0.11
N SER A 240 6.85 14.35 -0.56
CA SER A 240 5.80 13.44 -0.11
C SER A 240 6.05 12.00 -0.51
N VAL A 241 5.02 11.18 -0.33
CA VAL A 241 4.96 9.78 -0.80
C VAL A 241 3.63 9.58 -1.50
N ASP A 242 3.57 8.78 -2.51
CA ASP A 242 2.52 8.07 -3.25
C ASP A 242 2.77 8.09 -4.77
N GLY A 243 3.09 9.23 -5.38
CA GLY A 243 3.15 9.36 -6.85
C GLY A 243 1.75 9.42 -7.47
N ALA A 244 0.78 10.01 -6.78
CA ALA A 244 -0.61 10.14 -7.22
C ALA A 244 -0.76 11.11 -8.42
N PRO A 245 -1.84 11.02 -9.23
CA PRO A 245 -2.06 11.90 -10.37
C PRO A 245 -2.04 13.40 -10.04
N ASP A 246 -2.55 13.77 -8.85
CA ASP A 246 -2.54 15.16 -8.39
C ASP A 246 -1.12 15.67 -8.14
N ILE A 247 -0.22 14.81 -7.62
CA ILE A 247 1.18 15.18 -7.38
C ILE A 247 1.96 15.28 -8.70
N GLU A 248 1.64 14.43 -9.69
CA GLU A 248 2.21 14.59 -11.03
C GLU A 248 1.88 15.95 -11.61
N THR A 249 0.62 16.38 -11.47
CA THR A 249 0.17 17.71 -11.88
C THR A 249 0.90 18.81 -11.12
N ALA A 250 1.05 18.67 -9.80
CA ALA A 250 1.75 19.64 -8.96
C ALA A 250 3.24 19.75 -9.34
N LEU A 251 3.93 18.62 -9.61
CA LEU A 251 5.32 18.61 -10.04
C LEU A 251 5.55 19.26 -11.43
N LYS A 252 4.53 19.24 -12.29
CA LYS A 252 4.55 19.88 -13.63
C LYS A 252 4.12 21.34 -13.61
N SER A 253 3.61 21.85 -12.48
CA SER A 253 3.02 23.18 -12.32
C SER A 253 3.88 24.10 -11.43
N ASP A 254 3.49 25.39 -11.33
CA ASP A 254 4.11 26.34 -10.39
C ASP A 254 3.59 26.12 -8.97
N THR A 255 4.12 25.11 -8.30
CA THR A 255 3.86 24.76 -6.90
C THR A 255 5.18 24.65 -6.14
N GLN A 256 5.12 24.53 -4.82
CA GLN A 256 6.31 24.31 -3.99
C GLN A 256 6.64 22.83 -3.79
N VAL A 257 5.82 21.91 -4.35
CA VAL A 257 6.10 20.47 -4.35
C VAL A 257 7.27 20.19 -5.30
N GLN A 258 8.28 19.48 -4.77
CA GLN A 258 9.53 19.21 -5.49
C GLN A 258 9.73 17.73 -5.81
N ALA A 259 9.23 16.83 -4.96
CA ALA A 259 9.38 15.40 -5.16
C ALA A 259 8.29 14.60 -4.43
N SER A 260 8.03 13.39 -4.91
CA SER A 260 7.23 12.36 -4.23
C SER A 260 7.86 10.98 -4.42
N ALA A 261 7.96 10.21 -3.36
CA ALA A 261 8.39 8.81 -3.42
C ALA A 261 7.22 7.94 -3.92
N SER A 262 7.37 7.29 -5.08
CA SER A 262 6.25 6.57 -5.71
C SER A 262 5.84 5.31 -4.99
N GLN A 263 4.56 4.99 -5.05
CA GLN A 263 3.96 3.70 -4.73
C GLN A 263 3.19 3.17 -5.94
N ASP A 264 2.86 1.89 -5.92
CA ASP A 264 1.97 1.28 -6.90
C ASP A 264 0.82 0.54 -6.20
N PRO A 265 -0.24 1.26 -5.80
CA PRO A 265 -1.38 0.66 -5.09
C PRO A 265 -2.10 -0.42 -5.91
N TYR A 266 -2.15 -0.26 -7.23
CA TYR A 266 -2.73 -1.27 -8.11
C TYR A 266 -1.93 -2.57 -8.03
N MET A 267 -0.59 -2.50 -8.15
CA MET A 267 0.26 -3.69 -8.11
C MET A 267 0.36 -4.30 -6.70
N ILE A 268 0.27 -3.50 -5.63
CA ILE A 268 0.12 -4.02 -4.26
C ILE A 268 -1.08 -4.98 -4.21
N ALA A 269 -2.23 -4.54 -4.71
CA ALA A 269 -3.45 -5.34 -4.69
C ALA A 269 -3.39 -6.54 -5.65
N VAL A 270 -2.87 -6.37 -6.86
CA VAL A 270 -2.66 -7.48 -7.81
C VAL A 270 -1.82 -8.57 -7.15
N LYS A 271 -0.68 -8.18 -6.54
CA LYS A 271 0.21 -9.12 -5.87
C LYS A 271 -0.44 -9.80 -4.66
N ALA A 272 -1.23 -9.05 -3.89
CA ALA A 272 -1.96 -9.59 -2.74
C ALA A 272 -3.02 -10.63 -3.16
N VAL A 273 -3.75 -10.37 -4.24
CA VAL A 273 -4.71 -11.34 -4.81
C VAL A 273 -4.00 -12.58 -5.35
N GLU A 274 -2.85 -12.43 -6.02
CA GLU A 274 -2.02 -13.58 -6.47
C GLU A 274 -1.61 -14.46 -5.30
N ILE A 275 -1.05 -13.87 -4.26
CA ILE A 275 -0.64 -14.59 -3.04
C ILE A 275 -1.86 -15.25 -2.39
N GLY A 276 -2.98 -14.54 -2.29
CA GLY A 276 -4.23 -15.07 -1.75
C GLY A 276 -4.73 -16.28 -2.54
N HIS A 277 -4.68 -16.22 -3.87
CA HIS A 277 -5.06 -17.34 -4.75
C HIS A 277 -4.13 -18.55 -4.56
N ASP A 278 -2.84 -18.31 -4.45
CA ASP A 278 -1.88 -19.38 -4.20
C ASP A 278 -2.12 -20.06 -2.84
N ILE A 279 -2.39 -19.29 -1.78
CA ILE A 279 -2.73 -19.82 -0.45
C ILE A 279 -4.04 -20.61 -0.50
N LEU A 280 -5.08 -20.11 -1.17
CA LEU A 280 -6.36 -20.80 -1.36
C LEU A 280 -6.17 -22.17 -2.01
N ASN A 281 -5.15 -22.31 -2.87
CA ASN A 281 -4.79 -23.54 -3.57
C ASN A 281 -3.68 -24.35 -2.85
N GLY A 282 -3.44 -24.06 -1.56
CA GLY A 282 -2.55 -24.86 -0.71
C GLY A 282 -1.05 -24.56 -0.87
N LYS A 283 -0.69 -23.50 -1.61
CA LYS A 283 0.70 -23.04 -1.69
C LYS A 283 1.04 -22.17 -0.50
N LYS A 284 2.24 -22.30 0.05
CA LYS A 284 2.74 -21.38 1.07
C LYS A 284 3.29 -20.11 0.41
N PRO A 285 3.05 -18.91 1.01
CA PRO A 285 3.68 -17.70 0.52
C PRO A 285 5.22 -17.80 0.68
N GLU A 286 5.97 -17.28 -0.28
CA GLU A 286 7.44 -17.25 -0.24
C GLU A 286 7.95 -16.42 0.95
N SER A 287 7.21 -15.38 1.33
CA SER A 287 7.50 -14.52 2.47
C SER A 287 6.21 -14.09 3.15
N ALA A 288 6.25 -13.95 4.47
CA ALA A 288 5.14 -13.36 5.23
C ALA A 288 4.91 -11.88 4.87
N MET A 289 5.95 -11.18 4.36
CA MET A 289 5.87 -9.78 3.94
C MET A 289 6.58 -9.59 2.60
N THR A 290 5.86 -9.04 1.63
CA THR A 290 6.39 -8.62 0.34
C THR A 290 6.47 -7.10 0.30
N LEU A 291 7.69 -6.56 0.14
CA LEU A 291 7.94 -5.13 0.03
C LEU A 291 8.16 -4.74 -1.43
N LEU A 292 7.31 -3.85 -1.96
CA LEU A 292 7.50 -3.26 -3.28
C LEU A 292 8.42 -2.03 -3.17
N PRO A 293 9.38 -1.87 -4.08
CA PRO A 293 10.30 -0.75 -4.02
C PRO A 293 9.60 0.58 -4.33
N SER A 294 10.14 1.66 -3.78
CA SER A 294 9.74 3.04 -4.09
C SER A 294 10.82 3.73 -4.92
N THR A 295 10.43 4.61 -5.84
CA THR A 295 11.33 5.46 -6.63
C THR A 295 10.94 6.92 -6.47
N LEU A 296 11.93 7.82 -6.48
CA LEU A 296 11.67 9.24 -6.31
C LEU A 296 11.25 9.88 -7.63
N ILE A 297 10.06 10.48 -7.64
CA ILE A 297 9.56 11.33 -8.73
C ILE A 297 9.87 12.78 -8.37
N THR A 298 10.47 13.50 -9.27
CA THR A 298 10.86 14.90 -9.12
C THR A 298 10.37 15.73 -10.30
N ARG A 299 10.49 17.05 -10.23
CA ARG A 299 10.19 17.94 -11.36
C ARG A 299 11.02 17.62 -12.63
N THR A 300 12.19 17.00 -12.46
CA THR A 300 13.07 16.70 -13.60
C THR A 300 12.74 15.41 -14.32
N ASN A 301 12.14 14.42 -13.62
CA ASN A 301 11.85 13.10 -14.18
C ASN A 301 10.34 12.76 -14.25
N VAL A 302 9.46 13.64 -13.77
CA VAL A 302 8.01 13.38 -13.77
C VAL A 302 7.42 13.17 -15.17
N LYS A 303 8.06 13.66 -16.21
CA LYS A 303 7.66 13.45 -17.61
C LYS A 303 7.78 11.98 -18.06
N ASP A 304 8.70 11.24 -17.44
CA ASP A 304 9.00 9.84 -17.76
C ASP A 304 8.26 8.88 -16.81
N TYR A 305 7.59 9.42 -15.78
CA TYR A 305 6.83 8.64 -14.81
C TYR A 305 5.51 8.15 -15.43
N LYS A 306 5.28 6.84 -15.36
CA LYS A 306 4.07 6.23 -15.97
C LYS A 306 2.80 6.45 -15.15
N GLY A 307 2.93 6.74 -13.86
CA GLY A 307 1.80 7.01 -12.97
C GLY A 307 0.86 5.82 -12.71
N TRP A 308 -0.16 6.08 -11.92
CA TRP A 308 -1.17 5.04 -11.56
C TRP A 308 -2.19 4.78 -12.68
N GLN A 309 -2.27 5.65 -13.69
CA GLN A 309 -3.22 5.57 -14.80
C GLN A 309 -2.63 4.90 -16.04
N ALA A 310 -1.38 4.46 -16.00
CA ALA A 310 -0.76 3.76 -17.11
C ALA A 310 -1.55 2.48 -17.46
N PRO A 311 -1.72 2.14 -18.74
CA PRO A 311 -2.30 0.87 -19.17
C PRO A 311 -1.52 -0.32 -18.56
N ARG A 312 -2.25 -1.34 -18.10
CA ARG A 312 -1.69 -2.51 -17.40
C ARG A 312 -2.28 -3.80 -17.89
#